data_3173a5d898f7ac47f0f4c830981b497f
#
_entry.id   3173a5d898f7ac47f0f4c830981b497f
#
_cell.length_a   1.000
_cell.length_b   1.000
_cell.length_c   1.000
_cell.angle_alpha   90.00
_cell.angle_beta   90.00
_cell.angle_gamma   90.00
#
_symmetry.space_group_name_H-M   'P 1'
#
loop_
_entity.id
_entity.type
_entity.pdbx_description
1 polymer ?
#
loop_
_entity_poly.entity_id
_entity_poly.type
_entity_poly.pdbx_seq_one_letter_code
_entity_poly.pdbx_strand_id
1 'polypeptide(L)'
;LNLHENWRSSKEICAFTDKIVSNDYVSTACNEEIKDFNFKPEIWGYDVNESLNLETNRLIQEFIRICIIKGISINKEKVAILVRGKDILTEIRNQGDFVRKEPWKEQIRNNGKPEIDVNRIHYRNISKSKYLFDKKEYKESFRLLEKTIFAIKNGKEYVSNDELKEFIEQIDFKKWRIELFDLLTRLPNTDVSLKEWVDLANEVIRSDCFFGISDFEIKIKKGTNEIKFGQIFVDKEVETENYTLGTVHSVKGRTFEAVLLILKEKAYRNKRYVDLINENINDNEEKRIIYVGTTRPQKILVIAVPESDKKAWESKFYGNSGRKQKQLDLSAFTCTNLS
;
A
#
# COMPACT_ATOMS: atom_id res chain seq x y z
N LEU A 1 -20.40 -21.66 -17.21
CA LEU A 1 -20.32 -22.28 -15.88
C LEU A 1 -20.84 -21.27 -14.86
N ASN A 2 -22.06 -21.46 -14.35
CA ASN A 2 -22.57 -20.68 -13.24
C ASN A 2 -22.05 -21.30 -11.95
N LEU A 3 -20.99 -20.70 -11.39
CA LEU A 3 -20.41 -21.13 -10.12
C LEU A 3 -21.25 -20.50 -9.00
N HIS A 4 -22.31 -21.17 -8.57
CA HIS A 4 -23.16 -20.73 -7.45
C HIS A 4 -22.64 -21.17 -6.08
N GLU A 5 -21.71 -22.14 -6.03
CA GLU A 5 -21.16 -22.65 -4.78
C GLU A 5 -20.03 -21.77 -4.26
N ASN A 6 -20.15 -21.32 -3.01
CA ASN A 6 -19.15 -20.54 -2.32
C ASN A 6 -18.58 -21.32 -1.11
N TRP A 7 -17.36 -21.80 -1.24
CA TRP A 7 -16.66 -22.55 -0.20
C TRP A 7 -15.82 -21.66 0.73
N ARG A 8 -15.84 -20.35 0.50
CA ARG A 8 -14.99 -19.40 1.24
C ARG A 8 -15.70 -18.70 2.37
N SER A 9 -16.92 -18.23 2.15
CA SER A 9 -17.55 -17.20 2.99
C SER A 9 -18.83 -17.72 3.64
N SER A 10 -19.22 -17.11 4.77
CA SER A 10 -20.47 -17.38 5.44
C SER A 10 -21.68 -16.95 4.58
N LYS A 11 -22.87 -17.47 4.92
CA LYS A 11 -24.14 -17.12 4.26
C LYS A 11 -24.41 -15.62 4.25
N GLU A 12 -24.10 -14.94 5.36
CA GLU A 12 -24.31 -13.49 5.48
C GLU A 12 -23.42 -12.69 4.53
N ILE A 13 -22.16 -13.13 4.34
CA ILE A 13 -21.24 -12.49 3.38
C ILE A 13 -21.67 -12.81 1.95
N CYS A 14 -22.07 -14.04 1.65
CA CYS A 14 -22.59 -14.40 0.33
C CYS A 14 -23.78 -13.52 -0.05
N ALA A 15 -24.80 -13.48 0.79
CA ALA A 15 -25.99 -12.66 0.56
C ALA A 15 -25.70 -11.15 0.40
N PHE A 16 -24.66 -10.66 1.05
CA PHE A 16 -24.21 -9.28 0.90
C PHE A 16 -23.49 -9.06 -0.43
N THR A 17 -22.50 -9.92 -0.76
CA THR A 17 -21.68 -9.76 -1.96
C THR A 17 -22.47 -10.02 -3.25
N ASP A 18 -23.46 -10.89 -3.22
CA ASP A 18 -24.33 -11.16 -4.36
C ASP A 18 -25.05 -9.88 -4.85
N LYS A 19 -25.45 -9.00 -3.94
CA LYS A 19 -26.05 -7.69 -4.27
C LYS A 19 -25.06 -6.71 -4.94
N ILE A 20 -23.77 -6.95 -4.83
CA ILE A 20 -22.76 -6.20 -5.60
C ILE A 20 -22.78 -6.65 -7.06
N VAL A 21 -22.95 -7.94 -7.32
CA VAL A 21 -23.01 -8.48 -8.68
C VAL A 21 -24.29 -8.03 -9.38
N SER A 22 -25.41 -8.52 -8.90
CA SER A 22 -26.76 -8.09 -9.32
C SER A 22 -27.77 -8.53 -8.26
N ASN A 23 -28.98 -7.99 -8.32
CA ASN A 23 -30.04 -8.40 -7.40
C ASN A 23 -30.52 -9.85 -7.62
N ASP A 24 -30.28 -10.39 -8.80
CA ASP A 24 -30.74 -11.73 -9.21
C ASP A 24 -29.64 -12.80 -9.07
N TYR A 25 -28.42 -12.41 -8.71
CA TYR A 25 -27.34 -13.34 -8.47
C TYR A 25 -27.42 -13.90 -7.05
N VAL A 26 -27.38 -15.24 -6.94
CA VAL A 26 -27.44 -15.94 -5.64
C VAL A 26 -26.33 -16.97 -5.59
N SER A 27 -25.47 -16.85 -4.58
CA SER A 27 -24.47 -17.84 -4.25
C SER A 27 -24.83 -18.63 -2.99
N THR A 28 -24.42 -19.88 -2.93
CA THR A 28 -24.69 -20.79 -1.79
C THR A 28 -23.43 -21.03 -1.00
N ALA A 29 -23.43 -20.68 0.30
CA ALA A 29 -22.29 -20.99 1.18
C ALA A 29 -22.24 -22.50 1.48
N CYS A 30 -21.16 -23.16 1.07
CA CYS A 30 -21.02 -24.63 1.12
C CYS A 30 -20.03 -25.13 2.19
N ASN A 31 -19.19 -24.26 2.78
CA ASN A 31 -18.22 -24.67 3.78
C ASN A 31 -18.88 -24.82 5.15
N GLU A 32 -19.02 -26.07 5.62
CA GLU A 32 -19.71 -26.45 6.86
C GLU A 32 -19.15 -25.77 8.11
N GLU A 33 -17.85 -25.48 8.15
CA GLU A 33 -17.20 -24.87 9.33
C GLU A 33 -17.51 -23.38 9.51
N ILE A 34 -17.88 -22.69 8.43
CA ILE A 34 -18.02 -21.23 8.43
C ILE A 34 -19.37 -20.72 7.90
N LYS A 35 -20.12 -21.57 7.16
CA LYS A 35 -21.37 -21.14 6.49
C LYS A 35 -22.37 -20.47 7.43
N ASP A 36 -22.45 -20.94 8.66
CA ASP A 36 -23.40 -20.47 9.66
C ASP A 36 -22.80 -19.46 10.66
N PHE A 37 -21.62 -18.91 10.37
CA PHE A 37 -21.02 -17.88 11.21
C PHE A 37 -21.94 -16.64 11.25
N ASN A 38 -22.39 -16.30 12.45
CA ASN A 38 -23.40 -15.27 12.66
C ASN A 38 -22.76 -13.89 12.83
N PHE A 39 -22.39 -13.27 11.72
CA PHE A 39 -22.01 -11.87 11.62
C PHE A 39 -22.53 -11.29 10.31
N LYS A 40 -23.46 -10.34 10.40
CA LYS A 40 -23.94 -9.61 9.22
C LYS A 40 -22.90 -8.57 8.83
N PRO A 41 -22.49 -8.53 7.56
CA PRO A 41 -21.61 -7.45 7.09
C PRO A 41 -22.11 -6.08 7.52
N GLU A 42 -21.22 -5.20 7.94
CA GLU A 42 -21.55 -3.88 8.45
C GLU A 42 -21.05 -2.77 7.53
N ILE A 43 -21.76 -1.64 7.48
CA ILE A 43 -21.37 -0.43 6.79
C ILE A 43 -21.12 0.64 7.85
N TRP A 44 -19.87 1.09 7.94
CA TRP A 44 -19.48 2.14 8.88
C TRP A 44 -19.29 3.46 8.17
N GLY A 45 -19.73 4.55 8.81
CA GLY A 45 -19.43 5.91 8.37
C GLY A 45 -18.17 6.45 8.99
N TYR A 46 -17.45 7.28 8.25
CA TYR A 46 -16.32 8.07 8.77
C TYR A 46 -16.41 9.52 8.28
N ASP A 47 -15.89 10.47 9.08
CA ASP A 47 -15.89 11.89 8.72
C ASP A 47 -14.71 12.19 7.80
N VAL A 48 -15.01 12.73 6.61
CA VAL A 48 -13.99 13.15 5.63
C VAL A 48 -13.34 14.48 5.96
N ASN A 49 -13.91 15.26 6.88
CA ASN A 49 -13.38 16.56 7.31
C ASN A 49 -12.36 16.41 8.45
N GLU A 50 -12.40 15.32 9.18
CA GLU A 50 -11.33 14.99 10.12
C GLU A 50 -10.10 14.50 9.36
N SER A 51 -8.93 14.59 10.02
CA SER A 51 -7.75 14.00 9.40
C SER A 51 -8.03 12.51 9.13
N LEU A 52 -7.89 12.09 7.91
CA LEU A 52 -8.14 10.70 7.48
C LEU A 52 -7.43 9.70 8.41
N ASN A 53 -6.35 10.13 9.00
CA ASN A 53 -5.53 9.39 9.96
C ASN A 53 -6.26 9.07 11.26
N LEU A 54 -6.90 10.04 11.91
CA LEU A 54 -7.61 9.84 13.17
C LEU A 54 -8.80 8.91 12.96
N GLU A 55 -9.58 9.15 11.91
CA GLU A 55 -10.75 8.33 11.58
C GLU A 55 -10.34 6.91 11.20
N THR A 56 -9.29 6.73 10.42
CA THR A 56 -8.82 5.39 10.04
C THR A 56 -8.32 4.61 11.25
N ASN A 57 -7.62 5.24 12.18
CA ASN A 57 -7.19 4.59 13.42
C ASN A 57 -8.39 4.15 14.25
N ARG A 58 -9.38 5.01 14.42
CA ARG A 58 -10.63 4.68 15.12
C ARG A 58 -11.32 3.47 14.50
N LEU A 59 -11.48 3.45 13.18
CA LEU A 59 -12.09 2.34 12.44
C LEU A 59 -11.31 1.04 12.63
N ILE A 60 -9.98 1.08 12.54
CA ILE A 60 -9.12 -0.09 12.70
C ILE A 60 -9.22 -0.64 14.13
N GLN A 61 -9.11 0.20 15.13
CA GLN A 61 -9.19 -0.22 16.54
C GLN A 61 -10.56 -0.86 16.86
N GLU A 62 -11.64 -0.27 16.38
CA GLU A 62 -12.99 -0.82 16.57
C GLU A 62 -13.16 -2.14 15.84
N PHE A 63 -12.65 -2.26 14.62
CA PHE A 63 -12.67 -3.51 13.86
C PHE A 63 -11.88 -4.63 14.55
N ILE A 64 -10.68 -4.35 15.03
CA ILE A 64 -9.86 -5.30 15.79
C ILE A 64 -10.59 -5.76 17.05
N ARG A 65 -11.23 -4.83 17.76
CA ARG A 65 -12.06 -5.17 18.94
C ARG A 65 -13.17 -6.14 18.60
N ILE A 66 -13.91 -5.92 17.50
CA ILE A 66 -14.94 -6.84 17.04
C ILE A 66 -14.35 -8.22 16.71
N CYS A 67 -13.22 -8.27 16.02
CA CYS A 67 -12.56 -9.52 15.72
C CYS A 67 -12.23 -10.31 17.01
N ILE A 68 -11.70 -9.66 18.03
CA ILE A 68 -11.39 -10.28 19.33
C ILE A 68 -12.66 -10.80 20.00
N ILE A 69 -13.71 -9.99 20.07
CA ILE A 69 -15.02 -10.39 20.68
C ILE A 69 -15.62 -11.59 19.94
N LYS A 70 -15.41 -11.70 18.63
CA LYS A 70 -15.90 -12.81 17.81
C LYS A 70 -14.93 -14.02 17.78
N GLY A 71 -13.89 -14.01 18.58
CA GLY A 71 -12.94 -15.13 18.72
C GLY A 71 -11.95 -15.27 17.56
N ILE A 72 -11.75 -14.20 16.77
CA ILE A 72 -10.76 -14.21 15.69
C ILE A 72 -9.41 -13.73 16.22
N SER A 73 -8.40 -14.58 16.09
CA SER A 73 -7.02 -14.23 16.46
C SER A 73 -6.47 -13.18 15.50
N ILE A 74 -5.88 -12.12 16.05
CA ILE A 74 -5.31 -11.05 15.24
C ILE A 74 -3.92 -11.46 14.74
N ASN A 75 -3.84 -11.79 13.47
CA ASN A 75 -2.59 -12.07 12.77
C ASN A 75 -2.71 -11.75 11.27
N LYS A 76 -1.56 -11.69 10.58
CA LYS A 76 -1.47 -11.31 9.15
C LYS A 76 -2.16 -12.27 8.17
N GLU A 77 -2.47 -13.47 8.61
CA GLU A 77 -3.15 -14.47 7.78
C GLU A 77 -4.67 -14.42 7.93
N LYS A 78 -5.15 -13.98 9.10
CA LYS A 78 -6.57 -14.02 9.45
C LYS A 78 -7.29 -12.69 9.32
N VAL A 79 -6.59 -11.58 9.55
CA VAL A 79 -7.20 -10.24 9.57
C VAL A 79 -6.56 -9.34 8.54
N ALA A 80 -7.37 -8.66 7.74
CA ALA A 80 -6.90 -7.69 6.76
C ALA A 80 -7.66 -6.37 6.82
N ILE A 81 -6.90 -5.28 6.74
CA ILE A 81 -7.38 -3.93 6.49
C ILE A 81 -7.03 -3.59 5.04
N LEU A 82 -8.05 -3.40 4.23
CA LEU A 82 -7.89 -3.20 2.79
C LEU A 82 -8.31 -1.80 2.38
N VAL A 83 -7.52 -1.20 1.52
CA VAL A 83 -7.82 0.10 0.91
C VAL A 83 -7.77 0.01 -0.60
N ARG A 84 -8.43 0.95 -1.31
CA ARG A 84 -8.41 0.96 -2.76
C ARG A 84 -7.11 1.58 -3.32
N GLY A 85 -6.63 2.65 -2.74
CA GLY A 85 -5.49 3.45 -3.24
C GLY A 85 -4.22 3.30 -2.41
N LYS A 86 -3.07 3.45 -3.06
CA LYS A 86 -1.76 3.48 -2.38
C LYS A 86 -1.57 4.74 -1.54
N ASP A 87 -2.24 5.81 -1.87
CA ASP A 87 -2.26 7.08 -1.15
C ASP A 87 -2.83 6.89 0.27
N ILE A 88 -4.03 6.31 0.42
CA ILE A 88 -4.58 5.98 1.76
C ILE A 88 -3.65 5.04 2.52
N LEU A 89 -3.13 4.02 1.84
CA LEU A 89 -2.21 3.08 2.46
C LEU A 89 -0.97 3.79 3.02
N THR A 90 -0.46 4.78 2.26
CA THR A 90 0.68 5.59 2.68
C THR A 90 0.32 6.49 3.87
N GLU A 91 -0.87 7.09 3.86
CA GLU A 91 -1.36 7.92 4.97
C GLU A 91 -1.53 7.09 6.25
N ILE A 92 -2.14 5.91 6.16
CA ILE A 92 -2.29 5.00 7.31
C ILE A 92 -0.92 4.57 7.86
N ARG A 93 0.02 4.23 6.98
CA ARG A 93 1.38 3.81 7.37
C ARG A 93 2.23 4.94 7.95
N ASN A 94 1.96 6.17 7.58
CA ASN A 94 2.68 7.35 8.09
C ASN A 94 2.27 7.78 9.50
N GLN A 95 1.36 7.08 10.16
CA GLN A 95 0.86 7.41 11.50
C GLN A 95 1.82 7.11 12.66
N GLY A 96 2.80 6.25 12.46
CA GLY A 96 3.93 6.20 13.37
C GLY A 96 4.91 7.28 12.98
N ASP A 97 5.52 8.04 13.86
CA ASP A 97 6.52 9.14 13.74
C ASP A 97 7.55 9.08 12.56
N PHE A 98 7.16 8.38 11.51
CA PHE A 98 7.84 8.17 10.25
C PHE A 98 7.21 9.00 9.13
N VAL A 99 7.37 10.31 9.23
CA VAL A 99 7.66 11.03 7.99
C VAL A 99 8.81 10.24 7.35
N ARG A 100 8.59 9.54 6.24
CA ARG A 100 9.69 9.07 5.39
C ARG A 100 10.56 10.29 5.20
N LYS A 101 11.66 10.34 5.96
CA LYS A 101 12.61 11.44 5.83
C LYS A 101 13.19 11.26 4.44
N GLU A 102 12.59 11.94 3.46
CA GLU A 102 13.14 12.01 2.11
C GLU A 102 14.37 12.91 2.20
N PRO A 103 15.58 12.37 2.34
CA PRO A 103 16.76 13.17 2.62
C PRO A 103 17.39 13.77 1.35
N TRP A 104 16.83 13.41 0.18
CA TRP A 104 17.42 13.79 -1.09
C TRP A 104 17.04 15.22 -1.44
N LYS A 105 17.98 15.95 -2.03
CA LYS A 105 17.77 17.35 -2.42
C LYS A 105 16.67 17.44 -3.47
N GLU A 106 15.65 18.21 -3.19
CA GLU A 106 14.48 18.40 -4.05
C GLU A 106 14.52 19.68 -4.89
N GLN A 107 15.34 20.66 -4.44
CA GLN A 107 15.41 21.96 -5.08
C GLN A 107 16.83 22.36 -5.35
N ILE A 108 17.06 22.88 -6.54
CA ILE A 108 18.26 23.63 -6.94
C ILE A 108 17.84 25.09 -7.13
N ARG A 109 18.78 26.01 -7.06
CA ARG A 109 18.53 27.41 -7.41
C ARG A 109 19.13 27.69 -8.78
N ASN A 110 18.30 28.07 -9.73
CA ASN A 110 18.73 28.56 -11.03
C ASN A 110 18.35 30.04 -11.13
N ASN A 111 19.35 30.89 -11.29
CA ASN A 111 19.17 32.37 -11.33
C ASN A 111 18.32 32.93 -10.16
N GLY A 112 18.48 32.36 -8.95
CA GLY A 112 17.77 32.79 -7.75
C GLY A 112 16.36 32.22 -7.59
N LYS A 113 15.81 31.52 -8.59
CA LYS A 113 14.52 30.86 -8.51
C LYS A 113 14.68 29.37 -8.08
N PRO A 114 13.79 28.85 -7.23
CA PRO A 114 13.79 27.45 -6.88
C PRO A 114 13.33 26.61 -8.09
N GLU A 115 14.09 25.58 -8.40
CA GLU A 115 13.74 24.55 -9.40
C GLU A 115 13.80 23.17 -8.75
N ILE A 116 13.06 22.22 -9.30
CA ILE A 116 13.07 20.85 -8.83
C ILE A 116 14.35 20.17 -9.34
N ASP A 117 15.11 19.53 -8.43
CA ASP A 117 16.23 18.69 -8.80
C ASP A 117 15.69 17.37 -9.39
N VAL A 118 15.74 17.26 -10.70
CA VAL A 118 15.27 16.07 -11.44
C VAL A 118 16.02 14.79 -11.06
N ASN A 119 17.24 14.93 -10.54
CA ASN A 119 18.09 13.79 -10.15
C ASN A 119 17.73 13.23 -8.75
N ARG A 120 16.83 13.85 -7.98
CA ARG A 120 16.49 13.37 -6.64
C ARG A 120 16.05 11.90 -6.59
N ILE A 121 15.34 11.46 -7.63
CA ILE A 121 14.91 10.07 -7.76
C ILE A 121 16.10 9.16 -8.01
N HIS A 122 17.05 9.63 -8.82
CA HIS A 122 18.28 8.89 -9.10
C HIS A 122 19.15 8.76 -7.86
N TYR A 123 19.29 9.81 -7.04
CA TYR A 123 20.02 9.75 -5.76
C TYR A 123 19.45 8.67 -4.85
N ARG A 124 18.12 8.68 -4.70
CA ARG A 124 17.42 7.68 -3.91
C ARG A 124 17.60 6.27 -4.45
N ASN A 125 17.50 6.09 -5.77
CA ASN A 125 17.54 4.78 -6.39
C ASN A 125 18.92 4.16 -6.34
N ILE A 126 20.00 4.92 -6.58
CA ILE A 126 21.39 4.44 -6.44
C ILE A 126 21.62 4.00 -4.99
N SER A 127 21.26 4.85 -4.04
CA SER A 127 21.39 4.56 -2.62
C SER A 127 20.58 3.33 -2.19
N LYS A 128 19.33 3.20 -2.68
CA LYS A 128 18.48 2.04 -2.42
C LYS A 128 19.05 0.76 -3.05
N SER A 129 19.64 0.86 -4.23
CA SER A 129 20.29 -0.30 -4.88
C SER A 129 21.44 -0.84 -4.04
N LYS A 130 22.27 0.05 -3.50
CA LYS A 130 23.35 -0.36 -2.57
C LYS A 130 22.80 -0.99 -1.30
N TYR A 131 21.80 -0.39 -0.68
CA TYR A 131 21.13 -0.96 0.50
C TYR A 131 20.60 -2.37 0.25
N LEU A 132 19.91 -2.59 -0.87
CA LEU A 132 19.41 -3.91 -1.28
C LEU A 132 20.55 -4.91 -1.54
N PHE A 133 21.64 -4.43 -2.15
CA PHE A 133 22.82 -5.26 -2.39
C PHE A 133 23.45 -5.76 -1.08
N ASP A 134 23.61 -4.88 -0.10
CA ASP A 134 24.14 -5.24 1.22
C ASP A 134 23.20 -6.18 2.00
N LYS A 135 21.87 -6.10 1.72
CA LYS A 135 20.85 -7.03 2.23
C LYS A 135 20.79 -8.36 1.45
N LYS A 136 21.66 -8.56 0.44
CA LYS A 136 21.70 -9.74 -0.46
C LYS A 136 20.45 -9.87 -1.36
N GLU A 137 19.66 -8.81 -1.50
CA GLU A 137 18.54 -8.73 -2.42
C GLU A 137 19.03 -8.34 -3.83
N TYR A 138 19.91 -9.16 -4.39
CA TYR A 138 20.68 -8.85 -5.60
C TYR A 138 19.78 -8.55 -6.81
N LYS A 139 18.73 -9.31 -7.02
CA LYS A 139 17.83 -9.17 -8.18
C LYS A 139 17.19 -7.78 -8.23
N GLU A 140 16.62 -7.33 -7.13
CA GLU A 140 16.00 -6.02 -7.00
C GLU A 140 17.04 -4.89 -7.06
N SER A 141 18.18 -5.08 -6.41
CA SER A 141 19.31 -4.16 -6.45
C SER A 141 19.75 -3.87 -7.88
N PHE A 142 20.09 -4.91 -8.64
CA PHE A 142 20.52 -4.78 -10.04
C PHE A 142 19.45 -4.15 -10.92
N ARG A 143 18.21 -4.61 -10.82
CA ARG A 143 17.10 -4.07 -11.61
C ARG A 143 16.88 -2.58 -11.37
N LEU A 144 16.98 -2.14 -10.12
CA LEU A 144 16.83 -0.74 -9.76
C LEU A 144 17.97 0.10 -10.27
N LEU A 145 19.23 -0.36 -10.07
CA LEU A 145 20.43 0.35 -10.53
C LEU A 145 20.47 0.46 -12.05
N GLU A 146 20.22 -0.63 -12.76
CA GLU A 146 20.20 -0.71 -14.22
C GLU A 146 19.27 0.32 -14.85
N LYS A 147 18.00 0.39 -14.36
CA LYS A 147 17.05 1.41 -14.80
C LYS A 147 17.51 2.82 -14.48
N THR A 148 18.11 3.01 -13.32
CA THR A 148 18.53 4.33 -12.87
C THR A 148 19.71 4.86 -13.70
N ILE A 149 20.74 4.04 -13.93
CA ILE A 149 21.87 4.44 -14.76
C ILE A 149 21.43 4.73 -16.20
N PHE A 150 20.54 3.89 -16.75
CA PHE A 150 19.99 4.15 -18.08
C PHE A 150 19.16 5.45 -18.13
N ALA A 151 18.37 5.74 -17.10
CA ALA A 151 17.61 6.99 -17.01
C ALA A 151 18.53 8.21 -16.97
N ILE A 152 19.59 8.17 -16.14
CA ILE A 152 20.58 9.26 -16.03
C ILE A 152 21.26 9.49 -17.39
N LYS A 153 21.72 8.42 -18.06
CA LYS A 153 22.38 8.51 -19.38
C LYS A 153 21.51 9.20 -20.43
N ASN A 154 20.20 9.04 -20.34
CA ASN A 154 19.25 9.58 -21.30
C ASN A 154 18.56 10.88 -20.81
N GLY A 155 18.99 11.46 -19.69
CA GLY A 155 18.38 12.66 -19.11
C GLY A 155 16.92 12.51 -18.76
N LYS A 156 16.46 11.28 -18.44
CA LYS A 156 15.07 10.94 -18.10
C LYS A 156 14.92 10.75 -16.60
N GLU A 157 13.78 11.12 -16.06
CA GLU A 157 13.41 10.83 -14.68
C GLU A 157 13.03 9.35 -14.49
N TYR A 158 12.35 8.77 -15.48
CA TYR A 158 11.90 7.39 -15.49
C TYR A 158 12.15 6.71 -16.82
N VAL A 159 12.32 5.39 -16.78
CA VAL A 159 12.47 4.52 -17.94
C VAL A 159 11.49 3.35 -17.82
N SER A 160 10.79 3.06 -18.91
CA SER A 160 9.90 1.90 -19.02
C SER A 160 10.68 0.59 -19.10
N ASN A 161 10.00 -0.54 -18.92
CA ASN A 161 10.66 -1.84 -19.11
C ASN A 161 11.01 -2.10 -20.59
N ASP A 162 10.22 -1.58 -21.51
CA ASP A 162 10.40 -1.79 -22.95
C ASP A 162 11.62 -1.00 -23.44
N GLU A 163 11.75 0.27 -23.05
CA GLU A 163 12.95 1.09 -23.36
C GLU A 163 14.23 0.46 -22.81
N LEU A 164 14.18 -0.08 -21.58
CA LEU A 164 15.34 -0.76 -21.01
C LEU A 164 15.68 -2.04 -21.79
N LYS A 165 14.68 -2.78 -22.22
CA LYS A 165 14.87 -4.00 -23.00
C LYS A 165 15.54 -3.69 -24.35
N GLU A 166 15.03 -2.70 -25.07
CA GLU A 166 15.61 -2.25 -26.33
C GLU A 166 17.08 -1.80 -26.16
N PHE A 167 17.40 -1.11 -25.08
CA PHE A 167 18.77 -0.72 -24.76
C PHE A 167 19.68 -1.95 -24.52
N ILE A 168 19.20 -2.91 -23.72
CA ILE A 168 19.97 -4.13 -23.40
C ILE A 168 20.28 -4.94 -24.65
N GLU A 169 19.39 -4.96 -25.65
CA GLU A 169 19.60 -5.64 -26.92
C GLU A 169 20.70 -4.98 -27.79
N GLN A 170 21.05 -3.71 -27.52
CA GLN A 170 22.02 -2.93 -28.29
C GLN A 170 23.44 -2.89 -27.68
N ILE A 171 23.60 -3.43 -26.45
CA ILE A 171 24.87 -3.36 -25.73
C ILE A 171 25.43 -4.76 -25.41
N ASP A 172 26.71 -4.80 -25.05
CA ASP A 172 27.31 -5.99 -24.40
C ASP A 172 26.71 -6.10 -22.96
N PHE A 173 25.64 -6.86 -22.84
CA PHE A 173 24.92 -7.05 -21.58
C PHE A 173 25.81 -7.62 -20.47
N LYS A 174 26.77 -8.52 -20.82
CA LYS A 174 27.66 -9.11 -19.85
C LYS A 174 28.61 -8.05 -19.27
N LYS A 175 29.21 -7.24 -20.14
CA LYS A 175 30.07 -6.12 -19.75
C LYS A 175 29.27 -5.12 -18.88
N TRP A 176 28.08 -4.75 -19.32
CA TRP A 176 27.19 -3.85 -18.58
C TRP A 176 26.91 -4.35 -17.15
N ARG A 177 26.61 -5.62 -16.99
CA ARG A 177 26.36 -6.23 -15.68
C ARG A 177 27.60 -6.26 -14.80
N ILE A 178 28.77 -6.46 -15.34
CA ILE A 178 30.03 -6.41 -14.61
C ILE A 178 30.31 -4.98 -14.11
N GLU A 179 30.10 -3.97 -14.94
CA GLU A 179 30.23 -2.57 -14.54
C GLU A 179 29.26 -2.17 -13.42
N LEU A 180 27.99 -2.62 -13.47
CA LEU A 180 27.01 -2.39 -12.40
C LEU A 180 27.41 -3.10 -11.09
N PHE A 181 27.92 -4.32 -11.18
CA PHE A 181 28.40 -5.07 -10.03
C PHE A 181 29.61 -4.39 -9.40
N ASP A 182 30.57 -3.95 -10.21
CA ASP A 182 31.76 -3.25 -9.77
C ASP A 182 31.39 -1.95 -9.04
N LEU A 183 30.46 -1.16 -9.58
CA LEU A 183 29.91 0.01 -8.87
C LEU A 183 29.31 -0.35 -7.52
N LEU A 184 28.43 -1.36 -7.44
CA LEU A 184 27.79 -1.76 -6.19
C LEU A 184 28.80 -2.23 -5.14
N THR A 185 29.88 -2.89 -5.55
CA THR A 185 30.93 -3.36 -4.63
C THR A 185 31.82 -2.22 -4.12
N ARG A 186 32.06 -1.19 -4.94
CA ARG A 186 32.90 -0.03 -4.57
C ARG A 186 32.13 1.03 -3.78
N LEU A 187 30.82 1.13 -3.94
CA LEU A 187 30.02 2.02 -3.12
C LEU A 187 30.17 1.67 -1.63
N PRO A 188 30.26 2.68 -0.74
CA PRO A 188 30.51 2.47 0.68
C PRO A 188 29.41 1.62 1.35
N ASN A 189 29.80 0.95 2.45
CA ASN A 189 28.85 0.19 3.26
C ASN A 189 27.76 1.10 3.85
N THR A 190 26.59 0.54 4.08
CA THR A 190 25.39 1.27 4.52
C THR A 190 25.27 1.42 6.05
N ASP A 191 26.30 1.05 6.81
CA ASP A 191 26.32 1.13 8.29
C ASP A 191 26.78 2.49 8.85
N VAL A 192 26.97 3.47 7.98
CA VAL A 192 27.47 4.81 8.31
C VAL A 192 26.36 5.87 8.31
N SER A 193 26.69 7.12 8.67
CA SER A 193 25.75 8.25 8.53
C SER A 193 25.47 8.55 7.06
N LEU A 194 24.31 9.15 6.77
CA LEU A 194 23.94 9.52 5.41
C LEU A 194 24.98 10.46 4.77
N LYS A 195 25.45 11.43 5.54
CA LYS A 195 26.45 12.38 5.03
C LYS A 195 27.75 11.67 4.65
N GLU A 196 28.28 10.85 5.53
CA GLU A 196 29.50 10.09 5.28
C GLU A 196 29.34 9.15 4.08
N TRP A 197 28.20 8.46 3.98
CA TRP A 197 27.90 7.61 2.84
C TRP A 197 27.90 8.39 1.52
N VAL A 198 27.26 9.56 1.49
CA VAL A 198 27.16 10.41 0.30
C VAL A 198 28.53 10.97 -0.11
N ASP A 199 29.33 11.42 0.85
CA ASP A 199 30.67 11.94 0.59
C ASP A 199 31.54 10.85 -0.05
N LEU A 200 31.60 9.65 0.53
CA LEU A 200 32.34 8.51 0.00
C LEU A 200 31.78 7.99 -1.34
N ALA A 201 30.45 7.93 -1.49
CA ALA A 201 29.83 7.51 -2.75
C ALA A 201 30.14 8.48 -3.89
N ASN A 202 30.17 9.78 -3.60
CA ASN A 202 30.53 10.79 -4.59
C ASN A 202 32.02 10.70 -4.98
N GLU A 203 32.91 10.30 -4.08
CA GLU A 203 34.30 10.01 -4.43
C GLU A 203 34.40 8.84 -5.43
N VAL A 204 33.67 7.75 -5.19
CA VAL A 204 33.59 6.61 -6.13
C VAL A 204 33.04 7.05 -7.48
N ILE A 205 31.95 7.83 -7.50
CA ILE A 205 31.28 8.30 -8.72
C ILE A 205 32.23 9.19 -9.55
N ARG A 206 32.99 10.08 -8.89
CA ARG A 206 33.95 10.97 -9.59
C ARG A 206 35.17 10.26 -10.13
N SER A 207 35.67 9.22 -9.43
CA SER A 207 36.93 8.56 -9.76
C SER A 207 36.93 7.81 -11.09
N ASP A 208 35.76 7.39 -11.60
CA ASP A 208 35.60 6.39 -12.64
C ASP A 208 34.88 6.81 -13.91
N CYS A 209 34.71 8.10 -14.16
CA CYS A 209 33.88 8.55 -15.29
C CYS A 209 32.53 7.77 -15.29
N PHE A 210 31.81 7.82 -14.20
CA PHE A 210 30.58 7.11 -13.89
C PHE A 210 29.71 6.82 -15.13
N PHE A 211 29.89 5.63 -15.73
CA PHE A 211 29.23 5.22 -16.98
C PHE A 211 29.30 6.23 -18.14
N GLY A 212 30.36 7.04 -18.20
CA GLY A 212 30.49 8.13 -19.16
C GLY A 212 29.60 9.34 -18.88
N ILE A 213 29.05 9.45 -17.67
CA ILE A 213 28.26 10.58 -17.24
C ILE A 213 29.14 11.56 -16.50
N SER A 214 29.25 12.79 -17.00
CA SER A 214 29.93 13.89 -16.32
C SER A 214 28.98 14.56 -15.31
N ASP A 215 29.56 15.14 -14.26
CA ASP A 215 28.86 16.05 -13.33
C ASP A 215 27.71 15.47 -12.52
N PHE A 216 27.60 14.13 -12.45
CA PHE A 216 26.62 13.49 -11.57
C PHE A 216 27.17 13.42 -10.13
N GLU A 217 26.40 13.93 -9.21
CA GLU A 217 26.73 13.95 -7.78
C GLU A 217 25.46 13.75 -6.95
N ILE A 218 25.50 12.83 -5.97
CA ILE A 218 24.38 12.62 -5.06
C ILE A 218 24.29 13.80 -4.08
N LYS A 219 23.10 14.39 -3.97
CA LYS A 219 22.84 15.56 -3.12
C LYS A 219 21.77 15.29 -2.10
N ILE A 220 21.99 15.76 -0.87
CA ILE A 220 21.06 15.61 0.27
C ILE A 220 20.55 16.96 0.74
N LYS A 221 19.40 16.94 1.43
CA LYS A 221 18.81 18.13 2.06
C LYS A 221 19.65 18.58 3.25
N LYS A 222 19.70 19.89 3.46
CA LYS A 222 20.29 20.46 4.66
C LYS A 222 19.57 19.95 5.91
N GLY A 223 20.32 19.53 6.92
CA GLY A 223 19.76 19.02 8.19
C GLY A 223 19.44 17.51 8.18
N THR A 224 19.81 16.76 7.12
CA THR A 224 19.66 15.29 7.08
C THR A 224 20.96 14.54 7.32
N ASN A 225 22.03 15.22 7.66
CA ASN A 225 23.41 14.70 7.74
C ASN A 225 23.56 13.54 8.75
N GLU A 226 22.90 13.65 9.91
CA GLU A 226 23.03 12.70 11.02
C GLU A 226 22.11 11.45 10.89
N ILE A 227 21.32 11.34 9.82
CA ILE A 227 20.47 10.17 9.61
C ILE A 227 21.39 8.96 9.34
N LYS A 228 21.18 7.86 10.05
CA LYS A 228 21.83 6.61 9.71
C LYS A 228 21.34 6.12 8.35
N PHE A 229 22.24 5.88 7.42
CA PHE A 229 21.89 5.50 6.03
C PHE A 229 20.93 4.31 5.98
N GLY A 230 21.24 3.23 6.71
CA GLY A 230 20.39 2.05 6.75
C GLY A 230 18.95 2.31 7.20
N GLN A 231 18.68 3.36 7.97
CA GLN A 231 17.33 3.71 8.45
C GLN A 231 16.45 4.39 7.40
N ILE A 232 17.02 4.87 6.28
CA ILE A 232 16.26 5.53 5.21
C ILE A 232 15.38 4.52 4.46
N PHE A 233 15.90 3.32 4.26
CA PHE A 233 15.30 2.26 3.46
C PHE A 233 14.76 1.10 4.30
N VAL A 234 14.98 1.13 5.60
CA VAL A 234 14.19 0.25 6.46
C VAL A 234 12.75 0.64 6.20
N ASP A 235 12.08 -0.14 5.35
CA ASP A 235 10.67 -0.33 5.56
C ASP A 235 10.66 -0.87 7.00
N LYS A 236 10.41 0.00 7.99
CA LYS A 236 9.78 -0.54 9.15
C LYS A 236 8.52 -1.17 8.57
N GLU A 237 8.57 -2.47 8.29
CA GLU A 237 7.45 -3.27 8.68
C GLU A 237 7.18 -2.73 10.07
N VAL A 238 6.10 -1.99 10.19
CA VAL A 238 5.58 -1.66 11.50
C VAL A 238 5.24 -3.04 12.04
N GLU A 239 6.21 -3.67 12.70
CA GLU A 239 6.06 -4.97 13.37
C GLU A 239 5.01 -4.89 14.48
N THR A 240 4.37 -3.71 14.62
CA THR A 240 3.31 -3.46 15.59
C THR A 240 1.93 -3.88 15.11
N GLU A 241 1.74 -4.17 13.82
CA GLU A 241 0.43 -4.58 13.36
C GLU A 241 0.38 -6.08 13.09
N ASN A 242 -0.30 -6.79 13.98
CA ASN A 242 -0.55 -8.22 13.84
C ASN A 242 -1.56 -8.56 12.72
N TYR A 243 -1.85 -7.65 11.79
CA TYR A 243 -2.80 -7.85 10.69
C TYR A 243 -2.20 -7.48 9.34
N THR A 244 -2.80 -7.90 8.25
CA THR A 244 -2.41 -7.48 6.90
C THR A 244 -2.99 -6.11 6.59
N LEU A 245 -2.15 -5.12 6.30
CA LEU A 245 -2.53 -3.81 5.78
C LEU A 245 -2.10 -3.71 4.32
N GLY A 246 -3.05 -3.53 3.40
CA GLY A 246 -2.74 -3.53 1.97
C GLY A 246 -3.83 -2.96 1.07
N THR A 247 -3.54 -2.91 -0.22
CA THR A 247 -4.56 -2.62 -1.22
C THR A 247 -5.34 -3.88 -1.60
N VAL A 248 -6.56 -3.74 -2.10
CA VAL A 248 -7.34 -4.89 -2.60
C VAL A 248 -6.55 -5.71 -3.64
N HIS A 249 -5.75 -5.06 -4.48
CA HIS A 249 -4.91 -5.74 -5.48
C HIS A 249 -3.79 -6.57 -4.86
N SER A 250 -3.18 -6.09 -3.78
CA SER A 250 -2.04 -6.79 -3.13
C SER A 250 -2.43 -8.11 -2.46
N VAL A 251 -3.73 -8.30 -2.20
CA VAL A 251 -4.27 -9.50 -1.55
C VAL A 251 -5.04 -10.41 -2.51
N LYS A 252 -4.92 -10.19 -3.81
CA LYS A 252 -5.57 -11.06 -4.82
C LYS A 252 -5.11 -12.52 -4.63
N GLY A 253 -6.08 -13.43 -4.54
CA GLY A 253 -5.81 -14.85 -4.28
C GLY A 253 -5.76 -15.25 -2.80
N ARG A 254 -5.62 -14.29 -1.88
CA ARG A 254 -5.63 -14.57 -0.43
C ARG A 254 -7.05 -14.61 0.12
N THR A 255 -7.20 -15.24 1.28
CA THR A 255 -8.45 -15.34 2.05
C THR A 255 -8.14 -14.97 3.49
N PHE A 256 -9.07 -14.31 4.19
CA PHE A 256 -8.93 -13.88 5.59
C PHE A 256 -10.18 -14.27 6.38
N GLU A 257 -10.07 -14.45 7.68
CA GLU A 257 -11.26 -14.64 8.51
C GLU A 257 -12.07 -13.34 8.63
N ALA A 258 -11.38 -12.19 8.70
CA ALA A 258 -12.00 -10.88 8.83
C ALA A 258 -11.36 -9.84 7.91
N VAL A 259 -12.18 -8.98 7.30
CA VAL A 259 -11.74 -7.87 6.43
C VAL A 259 -12.48 -6.58 6.78
N LEU A 260 -11.71 -5.50 6.98
CA LEU A 260 -12.18 -4.12 6.92
C LEU A 260 -11.77 -3.54 5.56
N LEU A 261 -12.74 -3.13 4.75
CA LEU A 261 -12.51 -2.45 3.47
C LEU A 261 -12.82 -0.96 3.63
N ILE A 262 -11.80 -0.10 3.48
CA ILE A 262 -11.96 1.35 3.59
C ILE A 262 -12.01 1.96 2.18
N LEU A 263 -13.11 2.62 1.86
CA LEU A 263 -13.35 3.29 0.59
C LEU A 263 -13.35 4.80 0.77
N LYS A 264 -12.69 5.52 -0.14
CA LYS A 264 -12.74 6.99 -0.19
C LYS A 264 -14.10 7.50 -0.63
N GLU A 265 -14.28 8.81 -0.61
CA GLU A 265 -15.43 9.47 -1.23
C GLU A 265 -15.45 9.24 -2.75
N LYS A 266 -14.28 9.37 -3.39
CA LYS A 266 -14.14 9.32 -4.85
C LYS A 266 -13.20 8.22 -5.31
N ALA A 267 -13.65 7.47 -6.30
CA ALA A 267 -12.89 6.51 -7.07
C ALA A 267 -12.00 7.20 -8.13
N TYR A 268 -11.31 6.40 -8.91
CA TYR A 268 -10.59 6.88 -10.09
C TYR A 268 -11.51 7.66 -11.03
N ARG A 269 -11.03 8.76 -11.60
CA ARG A 269 -11.79 9.72 -12.44
C ARG A 269 -12.90 10.48 -11.69
N ASN A 270 -12.74 10.71 -10.39
CA ASN A 270 -13.66 11.52 -9.56
C ASN A 270 -15.11 11.04 -9.46
N LYS A 271 -15.44 9.83 -9.88
CA LYS A 271 -16.76 9.23 -9.61
C LYS A 271 -16.88 8.83 -8.13
N ARG A 272 -18.03 9.06 -7.52
CA ARG A 272 -18.26 8.62 -6.14
C ARG A 272 -18.51 7.11 -6.10
N TYR A 273 -18.01 6.43 -5.08
CA TYR A 273 -18.24 4.98 -4.94
C TYR A 273 -19.73 4.65 -4.76
N VAL A 274 -20.50 5.52 -4.13
CA VAL A 274 -21.93 5.35 -3.96
C VAL A 274 -22.69 5.30 -5.29
N ASP A 275 -22.22 6.00 -6.31
CA ASP A 275 -22.81 5.96 -7.65
C ASP A 275 -22.40 4.66 -8.37
N LEU A 276 -21.12 4.28 -8.24
CA LEU A 276 -20.55 3.10 -8.89
C LEU A 276 -21.16 1.78 -8.46
N ILE A 277 -21.62 1.65 -7.20
CA ILE A 277 -22.24 0.41 -6.71
C ILE A 277 -23.56 0.06 -7.42
N ASN A 278 -24.19 1.02 -8.08
CA ASN A 278 -25.43 0.83 -8.84
C ASN A 278 -25.18 0.52 -10.33
N GLU A 279 -23.96 0.72 -10.83
CA GLU A 279 -23.61 0.39 -12.21
C GLU A 279 -23.50 -1.14 -12.42
N ASN A 280 -23.41 -1.60 -13.69
CA ASN A 280 -23.19 -3.01 -13.98
C ASN A 280 -21.73 -3.38 -13.65
N ILE A 281 -21.53 -4.52 -12.97
CA ILE A 281 -20.19 -4.99 -12.58
C ILE A 281 -19.29 -5.30 -13.78
N ASN A 282 -19.85 -5.71 -14.90
CA ASN A 282 -19.09 -6.03 -16.11
C ASN A 282 -18.49 -4.79 -16.77
N ASP A 283 -19.13 -3.65 -16.60
CA ASP A 283 -18.76 -2.40 -17.25
C ASP A 283 -17.92 -1.48 -16.32
N ASN A 284 -17.74 -1.87 -15.05
CA ASN A 284 -17.10 -1.04 -14.05
C ASN A 284 -15.98 -1.74 -13.30
N GLU A 285 -14.73 -1.33 -13.58
CA GLU A 285 -13.55 -1.88 -12.92
C GLU A 285 -13.54 -1.61 -11.41
N GLU A 286 -13.93 -0.41 -10.97
CA GLU A 286 -13.96 -0.06 -9.55
C GLU A 286 -14.96 -0.93 -8.78
N LYS A 287 -16.12 -1.20 -9.38
CA LYS A 287 -17.09 -2.12 -8.80
C LYS A 287 -16.54 -3.54 -8.68
N ARG A 288 -15.80 -4.02 -9.70
CA ARG A 288 -15.10 -5.32 -9.62
C ARG A 288 -14.07 -5.35 -8.50
N ILE A 289 -13.36 -4.23 -8.27
CA ILE A 289 -12.37 -4.15 -7.18
C ILE A 289 -13.06 -4.20 -5.82
N ILE A 290 -14.18 -3.48 -5.63
CA ILE A 290 -14.98 -3.59 -4.41
C ILE A 290 -15.43 -5.05 -4.21
N TYR A 291 -15.98 -5.68 -5.23
CA TYR A 291 -16.40 -7.08 -5.18
C TYR A 291 -15.25 -8.01 -4.77
N VAL A 292 -14.06 -7.85 -5.37
CA VAL A 292 -12.88 -8.63 -4.98
C VAL A 292 -12.53 -8.42 -3.50
N GLY A 293 -12.55 -7.18 -3.00
CA GLY A 293 -12.28 -6.88 -1.59
C GLY A 293 -13.30 -7.52 -0.65
N THR A 294 -14.58 -7.43 -0.99
CA THR A 294 -15.69 -7.94 -0.17
C THR A 294 -15.82 -9.47 -0.20
N THR A 295 -15.25 -10.14 -1.19
CA THR A 295 -15.19 -11.61 -1.27
C THR A 295 -13.94 -12.22 -0.63
N ARG A 296 -13.07 -11.42 0.01
CA ARG A 296 -11.89 -11.97 0.72
C ARG A 296 -12.19 -12.54 2.09
N PRO A 297 -13.17 -12.00 2.89
CA PRO A 297 -13.45 -12.52 4.21
C PRO A 297 -14.23 -13.82 4.19
N GLN A 298 -13.99 -14.62 5.24
CA GLN A 298 -14.74 -15.84 5.53
C GLN A 298 -15.90 -15.58 6.50
N LYS A 299 -15.65 -14.76 7.55
CA LYS A 299 -16.52 -14.63 8.74
C LYS A 299 -17.00 -13.21 8.98
N ILE A 300 -16.12 -12.21 8.90
CA ILE A 300 -16.41 -10.82 9.22
C ILE A 300 -16.07 -9.91 8.05
N LEU A 301 -17.05 -9.13 7.61
CA LEU A 301 -16.87 -8.07 6.61
C LEU A 301 -17.39 -6.76 7.18
N VAL A 302 -16.54 -5.74 7.17
CA VAL A 302 -16.91 -4.35 7.43
C VAL A 302 -16.47 -3.50 6.25
N ILE A 303 -17.34 -2.60 5.79
CA ILE A 303 -17.01 -1.61 4.76
C ILE A 303 -17.14 -0.22 5.38
N ALA A 304 -16.05 0.52 5.41
CA ALA A 304 -16.04 1.91 5.84
C ALA A 304 -16.16 2.85 4.63
N VAL A 305 -17.13 3.75 4.69
CA VAL A 305 -17.45 4.74 3.65
C VAL A 305 -17.59 6.12 4.29
N PRO A 306 -17.49 7.23 3.52
CA PRO A 306 -17.87 8.54 4.03
C PRO A 306 -19.24 8.55 4.70
N GLU A 307 -19.39 9.25 5.82
CA GLU A 307 -20.66 9.31 6.54
C GLU A 307 -21.79 9.82 5.65
N SER A 308 -21.51 10.74 4.73
CA SER A 308 -22.47 11.23 3.74
C SER A 308 -23.05 10.14 2.83
N ASP A 309 -22.30 9.06 2.60
CA ASP A 309 -22.65 7.98 1.67
C ASP A 309 -23.30 6.79 2.38
N LYS A 310 -23.12 6.68 3.69
CA LYS A 310 -23.54 5.52 4.50
C LYS A 310 -24.99 5.11 4.27
N LYS A 311 -25.93 6.07 4.32
CA LYS A 311 -27.35 5.76 4.11
C LYS A 311 -27.63 5.13 2.75
N ALA A 312 -26.96 5.59 1.69
CA ALA A 312 -27.16 5.04 0.35
C ALA A 312 -26.61 3.60 0.25
N TRP A 313 -25.47 3.35 0.88
CA TRP A 313 -24.90 2.01 0.99
C TRP A 313 -25.83 1.06 1.79
N GLU A 314 -26.31 1.49 2.96
CA GLU A 314 -27.23 0.72 3.78
C GLU A 314 -28.54 0.42 3.04
N SER A 315 -29.11 1.40 2.35
CA SER A 315 -30.32 1.21 1.55
C SER A 315 -30.15 0.14 0.47
N LYS A 316 -29.02 0.14 -0.23
CA LYS A 316 -28.74 -0.87 -1.25
C LYS A 316 -28.61 -2.28 -0.67
N PHE A 317 -27.91 -2.44 0.43
CA PHE A 317 -27.60 -3.77 0.97
C PHE A 317 -28.62 -4.31 1.95
N TYR A 318 -29.31 -3.44 2.70
CA TYR A 318 -30.28 -3.87 3.72
C TYR A 318 -31.73 -3.54 3.35
N GLY A 319 -31.98 -2.76 2.30
CA GLY A 319 -33.31 -2.26 1.93
C GLY A 319 -33.76 -1.10 2.83
N ASN A 320 -34.90 -0.50 2.50
CA ASN A 320 -35.48 0.65 3.24
C ASN A 320 -36.05 0.32 4.63
N SER A 321 -35.95 -0.91 5.09
CA SER A 321 -36.36 -1.30 6.43
C SER A 321 -35.27 -0.82 7.42
N GLY A 322 -35.45 0.40 7.90
CA GLY A 322 -34.64 1.01 8.94
C GLY A 322 -34.57 0.11 10.17
N ARG A 323 -33.53 -0.70 10.26
CA ARG A 323 -33.16 -1.34 11.52
C ARG A 323 -32.45 -0.30 12.37
N LYS A 324 -33.08 0.07 13.47
CA LYS A 324 -32.41 0.64 14.62
C LYS A 324 -31.28 -0.33 14.97
N GLN A 325 -30.04 0.01 14.55
CA GLN A 325 -28.86 -0.61 15.13
C GLN A 325 -28.95 -0.39 16.64
N LYS A 326 -29.01 -1.46 17.41
CA LYS A 326 -28.62 -1.41 18.81
C LYS A 326 -27.15 -1.03 18.79
N GLN A 327 -26.84 0.23 19.04
CA GLN A 327 -25.53 0.63 19.50
C GLN A 327 -25.20 -0.33 20.64
N LEU A 328 -24.18 -1.17 20.44
CA LEU A 328 -23.63 -1.94 21.55
C LEU A 328 -23.19 -0.91 22.58
N ASP A 329 -23.83 -0.93 23.73
CA ASP A 329 -23.54 -0.03 24.83
C ASP A 329 -22.14 -0.37 25.36
N LEU A 330 -21.17 0.41 24.89
CA LEU A 330 -19.73 0.19 25.12
C LEU A 330 -19.27 0.76 26.48
N SER A 331 -20.19 1.32 27.29
CA SER A 331 -19.86 1.91 28.58
C SER A 331 -19.52 0.90 29.69
N ALA A 332 -19.73 -0.41 29.44
CA ALA A 332 -19.56 -1.46 30.46
C ALA A 332 -18.14 -2.07 30.55
N PHE A 333 -17.19 -1.65 29.69
CA PHE A 333 -15.81 -2.16 29.75
C PHE A 333 -14.81 -1.05 30.06
N THR A 334 -14.84 -0.58 31.31
CA THR A 334 -13.71 0.15 31.90
C THR A 334 -12.50 -0.78 32.03
N CYS A 335 -11.37 -0.25 31.60
CA CYS A 335 -10.06 -0.90 31.75
C CYS A 335 -9.83 -1.32 33.21
N THR A 336 -9.81 -2.64 33.45
CA THR A 336 -9.19 -3.19 34.64
C THR A 336 -7.98 -4.00 34.19
N ASN A 337 -6.84 -3.45 34.54
CA ASN A 337 -5.54 -4.11 34.77
C ASN A 337 -4.90 -4.90 33.63
N LEU A 338 -3.92 -4.24 32.98
CA LEU A 338 -2.68 -4.89 32.58
C LEU A 338 -1.56 -4.33 33.46
N SER A 339 -1.29 -5.04 34.55
CA SER A 339 -0.01 -5.01 35.26
C SER A 339 0.92 -6.04 34.64
#